data_0a32cfb19f307740309dbd5cc2cf0b32
#
_entry.id   0a32cfb19f307740309dbd5cc2cf0b32
#
_cell.length_a   1.000
_cell.length_b   1.000
_cell.length_c   1.000
_cell.angle_alpha   90.00
_cell.angle_beta   90.00
_cell.angle_gamma   90.00
#
_symmetry.space_group_name_H-M   'P 1'
#
loop_
_entity.id
_entity.type
_entity.pdbx_description
1 polymer ?
#
loop_
_entity_poly.entity_id
_entity_poly.type
_entity_poly.pdbx_seq_one_letter_code
_entity_poly.pdbx_strand_id
1 'polypeptide(L)'
;LLLKALNYLNFNMELIYTIFFCYLMGSIPFGYILTKFILNKDIRKIGSGNIGATNALRTGNKLIGYTTLLLDISKAVLPLLYLKFNQSDLLYVGSLSAFIGHVFPIWLKFKGGKGVATYLGILFCINYLLGVIFICVWVVIFIISKYSSLSSILAALSIPIFHFLYLKNESYYFFIILFILIFYTHRENVKRLIN
;
A
#
# COMPACT_ATOMS: atom_id res chain seq x y z
N LEU A 1 -28.87 -7.46 -28.14
CA LEU A 1 -28.55 -6.05 -27.83
C LEU A 1 -28.80 -5.75 -26.34
N LEU A 2 -30.01 -6.06 -25.82
CA LEU A 2 -30.40 -5.78 -24.42
C LEU A 2 -29.50 -6.49 -23.41
N LEU A 3 -29.20 -7.77 -23.59
CA LEU A 3 -28.28 -8.54 -22.71
C LEU A 3 -26.86 -7.95 -22.67
N LYS A 4 -26.31 -7.51 -23.83
CA LYS A 4 -25.01 -6.85 -23.86
C LYS A 4 -25.03 -5.51 -23.12
N ALA A 5 -26.10 -4.74 -23.25
CA ALA A 5 -26.27 -3.46 -22.53
C ALA A 5 -26.38 -3.68 -21.04
N LEU A 6 -27.14 -4.68 -20.57
CA LEU A 6 -27.25 -5.05 -19.16
C LEU A 6 -25.92 -5.50 -18.56
N ASN A 7 -25.18 -6.35 -19.27
CA ASN A 7 -23.85 -6.80 -18.82
C ASN A 7 -22.85 -5.64 -18.73
N TYR A 8 -22.89 -4.71 -19.68
CA TYR A 8 -22.06 -3.51 -19.64
C TYR A 8 -22.42 -2.59 -18.47
N LEU A 9 -23.70 -2.38 -18.21
CA LEU A 9 -24.16 -1.60 -17.04
C LEU A 9 -23.75 -2.26 -15.73
N ASN A 10 -23.93 -3.56 -15.58
CA ASN A 10 -23.51 -4.31 -14.40
C ASN A 10 -22.01 -4.20 -14.14
N PHE A 11 -21.19 -4.39 -15.19
CA PHE A 11 -19.73 -4.24 -15.06
C PHE A 11 -19.32 -2.83 -14.63
N ASN A 12 -19.95 -1.79 -15.18
CA ASN A 12 -19.66 -0.42 -14.77
C ASN A 12 -20.05 -0.14 -13.31
N MET A 13 -21.15 -0.70 -12.85
CA MET A 13 -21.57 -0.56 -11.43
C MET A 13 -20.58 -1.30 -10.50
N GLU A 14 -20.18 -2.52 -10.85
CA GLU A 14 -19.20 -3.29 -10.10
C GLU A 14 -17.84 -2.57 -10.03
N LEU A 15 -17.41 -1.95 -11.12
CA LEU A 15 -16.20 -1.12 -11.19
C LEU A 15 -16.28 0.06 -10.21
N ILE A 16 -17.39 0.80 -10.21
CA ILE A 16 -17.60 1.94 -9.33
C ILE A 16 -17.60 1.50 -7.85
N TYR A 17 -18.33 0.43 -7.52
CA TYR A 17 -18.35 -0.13 -6.16
C TYR A 17 -16.97 -0.59 -5.71
N THR A 18 -16.22 -1.24 -6.59
CA THR A 18 -14.86 -1.69 -6.32
C THR A 18 -13.92 -0.53 -5.99
N ILE A 19 -13.94 0.51 -6.83
CA ILE A 19 -13.12 1.70 -6.61
C ILE A 19 -13.46 2.33 -5.25
N PHE A 20 -14.73 2.55 -4.99
CA PHE A 20 -15.17 3.23 -3.78
C PHE A 20 -14.88 2.41 -2.52
N PHE A 21 -15.23 1.12 -2.54
CA PHE A 21 -15.05 0.23 -1.39
C PHE A 21 -13.56 0.01 -1.06
N CYS A 22 -12.73 -0.31 -2.06
CA CYS A 22 -11.30 -0.51 -1.86
C CYS A 22 -10.60 0.78 -1.40
N TYR A 23 -11.01 1.95 -1.95
CA TYR A 23 -10.51 3.24 -1.47
C TYR A 23 -10.88 3.48 -0.01
N LEU A 24 -12.12 3.28 0.40
CA LEU A 24 -12.55 3.48 1.79
C LEU A 24 -11.81 2.55 2.74
N MET A 25 -11.71 1.27 2.41
CA MET A 25 -10.95 0.30 3.21
C MET A 25 -9.48 0.71 3.32
N GLY A 26 -8.84 1.04 2.20
CA GLY A 26 -7.46 1.53 2.17
C GLY A 26 -7.25 2.80 2.99
N SER A 27 -8.27 3.68 3.04
CA SER A 27 -8.19 4.99 3.69
C SER A 27 -8.24 4.94 5.22
N ILE A 28 -8.54 3.79 5.84
CA ILE A 28 -8.56 3.65 7.30
C ILE A 28 -7.14 3.90 7.84
N PRO A 29 -6.92 4.95 8.66
CA PRO A 29 -5.58 5.36 9.10
C PRO A 29 -5.21 4.66 10.41
N PHE A 30 -4.95 3.36 10.40
CA PHE A 30 -4.76 2.56 11.61
C PHE A 30 -3.66 3.09 12.54
N GLY A 31 -2.52 3.51 12.02
CA GLY A 31 -1.46 4.05 12.88
C GLY A 31 -1.87 5.33 13.61
N TYR A 32 -2.67 6.19 12.97
CA TYR A 32 -3.24 7.36 13.64
C TYR A 32 -4.27 6.95 14.70
N ILE A 33 -5.18 6.04 14.36
CA ILE A 33 -6.23 5.55 15.26
C ILE A 33 -5.60 4.92 16.50
N LEU A 34 -4.70 3.95 16.32
CA LEU A 34 -4.06 3.24 17.43
C LEU A 34 -3.27 4.18 18.35
N THR A 35 -2.46 5.08 17.79
CA THR A 35 -1.68 6.01 18.63
C THR A 35 -2.56 7.03 19.33
N LYS A 36 -3.62 7.50 18.68
CA LYS A 36 -4.54 8.47 19.28
C LYS A 36 -5.35 7.87 20.43
N PHE A 37 -5.93 6.66 20.22
CA PHE A 37 -6.83 6.06 21.20
C PHE A 37 -6.10 5.29 22.32
N ILE A 38 -4.94 4.67 22.04
CA ILE A 38 -4.22 3.87 23.05
C ILE A 38 -3.20 4.72 23.81
N LEU A 39 -2.49 5.65 23.13
CA LEU A 39 -1.44 6.45 23.76
C LEU A 39 -1.83 7.91 24.02
N ASN A 40 -3.03 8.34 23.61
CA ASN A 40 -3.45 9.74 23.62
C ASN A 40 -2.46 10.69 22.92
N LYS A 41 -1.72 10.19 21.91
CA LYS A 41 -0.71 10.93 21.14
C LYS A 41 -1.09 11.08 19.68
N ASP A 42 -0.78 12.23 19.09
CA ASP A 42 -0.92 12.41 17.64
C ASP A 42 0.38 12.00 16.95
N ILE A 43 0.36 10.87 16.23
CA ILE A 43 1.50 10.30 15.50
C ILE A 43 2.11 11.28 14.49
N ARG A 44 1.32 12.23 13.98
CA ARG A 44 1.76 13.25 13.03
C ARG A 44 2.71 14.28 13.65
N LYS A 45 2.75 14.35 14.98
CA LYS A 45 3.66 15.19 15.77
C LYS A 45 4.87 14.42 16.28
N ILE A 46 5.04 13.15 15.93
CA ILE A 46 6.11 12.27 16.41
C ILE A 46 7.03 11.90 15.25
N GLY A 47 8.31 11.91 15.47
CA GLY A 47 9.33 11.42 14.55
C GLY A 47 9.24 12.04 13.15
N SER A 48 8.90 11.22 12.15
CA SER A 48 8.79 11.68 10.75
C SER A 48 7.44 12.33 10.42
N GLY A 49 6.47 12.34 11.34
CA GLY A 49 5.11 12.80 11.07
C GLY A 49 4.25 11.85 10.23
N ASN A 50 4.81 10.73 9.77
CA ASN A 50 4.08 9.74 8.98
C ASN A 50 3.17 8.87 9.86
N ILE A 51 2.01 8.43 9.34
CA ILE A 51 1.05 7.59 10.08
C ILE A 51 1.38 6.09 10.04
N GLY A 52 2.41 5.64 9.30
CA GLY A 52 2.74 4.23 9.12
C GLY A 52 3.53 3.60 10.28
N ALA A 53 3.65 2.28 10.23
CA ALA A 53 4.23 1.42 11.28
C ALA A 53 5.62 1.84 11.77
N THR A 54 6.55 2.19 10.86
CA THR A 54 7.90 2.63 11.23
C THR A 54 7.89 3.88 12.12
N ASN A 55 6.96 4.80 11.91
CA ASN A 55 6.81 5.96 12.78
C ASN A 55 6.06 5.61 14.06
N ALA A 56 5.11 4.68 14.01
CA ALA A 56 4.42 4.16 15.18
C ALA A 56 5.39 3.49 16.18
N LEU A 57 6.41 2.77 15.69
CA LEU A 57 7.47 2.22 16.54
C LEU A 57 8.25 3.29 17.32
N ARG A 58 8.38 4.52 16.77
CA ARG A 58 9.06 5.65 17.46
C ARG A 58 8.29 6.20 18.65
N THR A 59 7.05 5.80 18.85
CA THR A 59 6.30 6.11 20.08
C THR A 59 6.84 5.41 21.32
N GLY A 60 7.74 4.42 21.12
CA GLY A 60 8.26 3.52 22.15
C GLY A 60 7.39 2.26 22.37
N ASN A 61 6.19 2.20 21.80
CA ASN A 61 5.30 1.06 21.92
C ASN A 61 5.41 0.14 20.69
N LYS A 62 6.13 -0.97 20.84
CA LYS A 62 6.36 -1.96 19.77
C LYS A 62 5.05 -2.61 19.30
N LEU A 63 4.11 -2.87 20.22
CA LEU A 63 2.83 -3.49 19.90
C LEU A 63 2.05 -2.62 18.89
N ILE A 64 1.94 -1.32 19.15
CA ILE A 64 1.27 -0.39 18.23
C ILE A 64 1.95 -0.37 16.87
N GLY A 65 3.28 -0.40 16.81
CA GLY A 65 4.01 -0.44 15.54
C GLY A 65 3.70 -1.69 14.74
N TYR A 66 3.77 -2.87 15.35
CA TYR A 66 3.46 -4.14 14.67
C TYR A 66 1.98 -4.27 14.31
N THR A 67 1.08 -3.87 15.21
CA THR A 67 -0.37 -3.88 14.91
C THR A 67 -0.70 -2.94 13.77
N THR A 68 -0.08 -1.76 13.70
CA THR A 68 -0.22 -0.82 12.57
C THR A 68 0.23 -1.49 11.26
N LEU A 69 1.37 -2.19 11.27
CA LEU A 69 1.87 -2.89 10.08
C LEU A 69 0.85 -3.94 9.60
N LEU A 70 0.41 -4.81 10.50
CA LEU A 70 -0.54 -5.87 10.18
C LEU A 70 -1.86 -5.33 9.66
N LEU A 71 -2.43 -4.32 10.31
CA LEU A 71 -3.70 -3.73 9.89
C LEU A 71 -3.59 -2.95 8.57
N ASP A 72 -2.46 -2.28 8.30
CA ASP A 72 -2.22 -1.59 7.03
C ASP A 72 -2.00 -2.58 5.87
N ILE A 73 -1.49 -3.80 6.13
CA ILE A 73 -1.47 -4.90 5.17
C ILE A 73 -2.90 -5.45 4.99
N SER A 74 -3.58 -5.78 6.09
CA SER A 74 -4.90 -6.45 6.07
C SER A 74 -5.98 -5.61 5.39
N LYS A 75 -5.96 -4.28 5.54
CA LYS A 75 -6.96 -3.41 4.91
C LYS A 75 -6.92 -3.43 3.37
N ALA A 76 -5.76 -3.78 2.77
CA ALA A 76 -5.66 -4.05 1.35
C ALA A 76 -5.99 -5.52 1.04
N VAL A 77 -5.45 -6.45 1.83
CA VAL A 77 -5.62 -7.90 1.59
C VAL A 77 -7.08 -8.31 1.61
N LEU A 78 -7.86 -7.87 2.60
CA LEU A 78 -9.24 -8.32 2.77
C LEU A 78 -10.12 -8.02 1.54
N PRO A 79 -10.24 -6.78 1.04
CA PRO A 79 -11.04 -6.51 -0.15
C PRO A 79 -10.44 -7.14 -1.41
N LEU A 80 -9.11 -7.24 -1.52
CA LEU A 80 -8.46 -7.79 -2.70
C LEU A 80 -8.58 -9.31 -2.79
N LEU A 81 -8.62 -10.03 -1.68
CA LEU A 81 -8.93 -11.47 -1.69
C LEU A 81 -10.36 -11.71 -2.20
N TYR A 82 -11.32 -10.91 -1.77
CA TYR A 82 -12.67 -11.00 -2.30
C TYR A 82 -12.69 -10.82 -3.83
N LEU A 83 -12.02 -9.77 -4.34
CA LEU A 83 -11.92 -9.53 -5.78
C LEU A 83 -11.20 -10.66 -6.52
N LYS A 84 -10.10 -11.17 -5.97
CA LYS A 84 -9.32 -12.25 -6.57
C LYS A 84 -10.15 -13.50 -6.85
N PHE A 85 -11.07 -13.84 -5.95
CA PHE A 85 -11.90 -15.05 -6.05
C PHE A 85 -13.22 -14.84 -6.79
N ASN A 86 -13.75 -13.61 -6.82
CA ASN A 86 -15.09 -13.35 -7.36
C ASN A 86 -15.09 -12.42 -8.60
N GLN A 87 -14.12 -11.52 -8.72
CA GLN A 87 -14.08 -10.47 -9.75
C GLN A 87 -12.62 -10.15 -10.12
N SER A 88 -11.88 -11.16 -10.61
CA SER A 88 -10.44 -11.06 -10.88
C SER A 88 -10.07 -9.91 -11.82
N ASP A 89 -10.94 -9.56 -12.77
CA ASP A 89 -10.72 -8.46 -13.73
C ASP A 89 -10.63 -7.09 -13.05
N LEU A 90 -11.23 -6.95 -11.87
CA LEU A 90 -11.20 -5.71 -11.07
C LEU A 90 -10.06 -5.67 -10.04
N LEU A 91 -9.23 -6.73 -9.95
CA LEU A 91 -8.18 -6.85 -8.94
C LEU A 91 -7.17 -5.69 -8.99
N TYR A 92 -6.69 -5.31 -10.17
CA TYR A 92 -5.72 -4.22 -10.32
C TYR A 92 -6.32 -2.85 -9.98
N VAL A 93 -7.57 -2.63 -10.38
CA VAL A 93 -8.30 -1.39 -10.07
C VAL A 93 -8.55 -1.28 -8.56
N GLY A 94 -9.01 -2.35 -7.93
CA GLY A 94 -9.18 -2.41 -6.48
C GLY A 94 -7.86 -2.20 -5.73
N SER A 95 -6.77 -2.78 -6.23
CA SER A 95 -5.41 -2.61 -5.67
C SER A 95 -4.96 -1.15 -5.70
N LEU A 96 -5.10 -0.49 -6.85
CA LEU A 96 -4.76 0.94 -6.98
C LEU A 96 -5.63 1.79 -6.06
N SER A 97 -6.92 1.50 -5.99
CA SER A 97 -7.88 2.24 -5.15
C SER A 97 -7.54 2.10 -3.65
N ALA A 98 -7.21 0.90 -3.17
CA ALA A 98 -6.78 0.68 -1.80
C ALA A 98 -5.45 1.40 -1.49
N PHE A 99 -4.50 1.40 -2.44
CA PHE A 99 -3.25 2.12 -2.30
C PHE A 99 -3.46 3.64 -2.21
N ILE A 100 -4.25 4.21 -3.13
CA ILE A 100 -4.61 5.63 -3.14
C ILE A 100 -5.34 6.01 -1.85
N GLY A 101 -6.24 5.16 -1.36
CA GLY A 101 -6.91 5.37 -0.07
C GLY A 101 -5.92 5.51 1.10
N HIS A 102 -4.89 4.66 1.16
CA HIS A 102 -3.86 4.77 2.20
C HIS A 102 -3.01 6.03 2.09
N VAL A 103 -2.64 6.43 0.87
CA VAL A 103 -1.79 7.62 0.64
C VAL A 103 -2.57 8.91 0.81
N PHE A 104 -3.83 8.93 0.36
CA PHE A 104 -4.70 10.09 0.38
C PHE A 104 -6.03 9.80 1.11
N PRO A 105 -5.99 9.49 2.42
CA PRO A 105 -7.20 9.15 3.18
C PRO A 105 -8.09 10.38 3.40
N ILE A 106 -9.38 10.24 3.10
CA ILE A 106 -10.37 11.31 3.28
C ILE A 106 -10.44 11.79 4.74
N TRP A 107 -10.30 10.86 5.70
CA TRP A 107 -10.39 11.14 7.14
C TRP A 107 -9.29 12.06 7.66
N LEU A 108 -8.15 12.12 6.96
CA LEU A 108 -6.99 12.93 7.34
C LEU A 108 -6.72 14.08 6.35
N LYS A 109 -7.76 14.57 5.68
CA LYS A 109 -7.65 15.65 4.67
C LYS A 109 -6.61 15.31 3.60
N PHE A 110 -6.64 14.07 3.13
CA PHE A 110 -5.76 13.51 2.10
C PHE A 110 -4.25 13.49 2.45
N LYS A 111 -3.91 13.56 3.75
CA LYS A 111 -2.52 13.47 4.24
C LYS A 111 -2.30 12.13 4.94
N GLY A 112 -2.01 11.10 4.16
CA GLY A 112 -1.90 9.71 4.62
C GLY A 112 -0.48 9.21 4.84
N GLY A 113 -0.32 7.89 4.68
CA GLY A 113 0.94 7.18 4.77
C GLY A 113 1.70 7.12 3.44
N LYS A 114 2.75 6.27 3.41
CA LYS A 114 3.61 6.11 2.23
C LYS A 114 3.27 4.90 1.36
N GLY A 115 2.31 4.09 1.77
CA GLY A 115 1.80 2.97 1.00
C GLY A 115 2.58 1.66 1.11
N VAL A 116 3.70 1.60 1.84
CA VAL A 116 4.61 0.42 1.84
C VAL A 116 3.93 -0.86 2.34
N ALA A 117 3.26 -0.82 3.48
CA ALA A 117 2.55 -1.97 4.05
C ALA A 117 1.34 -2.38 3.19
N THR A 118 0.58 -1.39 2.71
CA THR A 118 -0.54 -1.62 1.79
C THR A 118 -0.06 -2.22 0.46
N TYR A 119 1.07 -1.74 -0.08
CA TYR A 119 1.70 -2.30 -1.27
C TYR A 119 2.11 -3.76 -1.06
N LEU A 120 2.72 -4.08 0.08
CA LEU A 120 3.05 -5.46 0.42
C LEU A 120 1.81 -6.36 0.41
N GLY A 121 0.69 -5.91 0.99
CA GLY A 121 -0.59 -6.62 0.93
C GLY A 121 -1.09 -6.83 -0.50
N ILE A 122 -0.99 -5.81 -1.35
CA ILE A 122 -1.33 -5.89 -2.78
C ILE A 122 -0.48 -6.95 -3.49
N LEU A 123 0.83 -6.94 -3.27
CA LEU A 123 1.75 -7.91 -3.88
C LEU A 123 1.36 -9.34 -3.54
N PHE A 124 1.09 -9.65 -2.27
CA PHE A 124 0.64 -10.99 -1.85
C PHE A 124 -0.69 -11.41 -2.48
N CYS A 125 -1.62 -10.47 -2.68
CA CYS A 125 -2.89 -10.77 -3.33
C CYS A 125 -2.72 -11.06 -4.82
N ILE A 126 -1.90 -10.29 -5.54
CA ILE A 126 -1.68 -10.48 -6.97
C ILE A 126 -0.85 -11.74 -7.21
N ASN A 127 0.34 -11.81 -6.62
CA ASN A 127 1.24 -12.96 -6.71
C ASN A 127 2.13 -13.01 -5.45
N TYR A 128 2.03 -14.10 -4.69
CA TYR A 128 2.76 -14.27 -3.43
C TYR A 128 4.29 -14.13 -3.60
N LEU A 129 4.82 -14.55 -4.75
CA LEU A 129 6.25 -14.45 -5.03
C LEU A 129 6.74 -13.00 -5.06
N LEU A 130 5.94 -12.07 -5.59
CA LEU A 130 6.28 -10.65 -5.59
C LEU A 130 6.36 -10.09 -4.16
N GLY A 131 5.46 -10.52 -3.28
CA GLY A 131 5.50 -10.17 -1.85
C GLY A 131 6.76 -10.69 -1.16
N VAL A 132 7.16 -11.94 -1.45
CA VAL A 132 8.39 -12.54 -0.92
C VAL A 132 9.63 -11.79 -1.42
N ILE A 133 9.71 -11.49 -2.73
CA ILE A 133 10.82 -10.72 -3.31
C ILE A 133 10.91 -9.35 -2.66
N PHE A 134 9.78 -8.66 -2.50
CA PHE A 134 9.76 -7.36 -1.83
C PHE A 134 10.33 -7.43 -0.41
N ILE A 135 9.92 -8.41 0.40
CA ILE A 135 10.42 -8.59 1.77
C ILE A 135 11.92 -8.89 1.75
N CYS A 136 12.37 -9.81 0.91
CA CYS A 136 13.79 -10.18 0.82
C CYS A 136 14.66 -8.97 0.47
N VAL A 137 14.30 -8.22 -0.57
CA VAL A 137 15.03 -7.01 -0.95
C VAL A 137 14.97 -5.96 0.15
N TRP A 138 13.80 -5.74 0.76
CA TRP A 138 13.65 -4.79 1.85
C TRP A 138 14.56 -5.12 3.04
N VAL A 139 14.59 -6.39 3.46
CA VAL A 139 15.40 -6.86 4.59
C VAL A 139 16.89 -6.72 4.29
N VAL A 140 17.35 -7.17 3.11
CA VAL A 140 18.75 -7.07 2.70
C VAL A 140 19.21 -5.60 2.70
N ILE A 141 18.46 -4.72 2.03
CA ILE A 141 18.81 -3.30 1.99
C ILE A 141 18.76 -2.66 3.37
N PHE A 142 17.81 -3.07 4.24
CA PHE A 142 17.73 -2.54 5.60
C PHE A 142 18.89 -2.97 6.48
N ILE A 143 19.36 -4.22 6.34
CA ILE A 143 20.52 -4.72 7.09
C ILE A 143 21.77 -3.92 6.72
N ILE A 144 21.96 -3.64 5.42
CA ILE A 144 23.12 -2.92 4.90
C ILE A 144 23.06 -1.42 5.23
N SER A 145 21.95 -0.78 4.89
CA SER A 145 21.84 0.69 4.91
C SER A 145 21.36 1.26 6.24
N LYS A 146 20.58 0.48 7.03
CA LYS A 146 19.84 0.89 8.23
C LYS A 146 18.74 1.95 7.96
N TYR A 147 18.46 2.25 6.69
CA TYR A 147 17.44 3.23 6.28
C TYR A 147 16.19 2.54 5.74
N SER A 148 15.11 2.50 6.55
CA SER A 148 13.82 1.91 6.14
C SER A 148 13.22 2.57 4.87
N SER A 149 13.45 3.86 4.66
CA SER A 149 12.95 4.57 3.46
C SER A 149 13.68 4.12 2.19
N LEU A 150 15.00 3.97 2.24
CA LEU A 150 15.80 3.46 1.12
C LEU A 150 15.41 2.02 0.79
N SER A 151 15.27 1.18 1.83
CA SER A 151 14.82 -0.20 1.68
C SER A 151 13.48 -0.29 0.97
N SER A 152 12.52 0.57 1.37
CA SER A 152 11.19 0.59 0.77
C SER A 152 11.19 1.01 -0.70
N ILE A 153 12.00 2.02 -1.06
CA ILE A 153 12.13 2.50 -2.44
C ILE A 153 12.77 1.41 -3.32
N LEU A 154 13.88 0.82 -2.88
CA LEU A 154 14.60 -0.19 -3.68
C LEU A 154 13.79 -1.50 -3.77
N ALA A 155 13.12 -1.92 -2.70
CA ALA A 155 12.22 -3.06 -2.75
C ALA A 155 11.03 -2.81 -3.69
N ALA A 156 10.46 -1.60 -3.71
CA ALA A 156 9.39 -1.27 -4.64
C ALA A 156 9.87 -1.23 -6.09
N LEU A 157 11.09 -0.76 -6.35
CA LEU A 157 11.70 -0.76 -7.68
C LEU A 157 12.00 -2.17 -8.20
N SER A 158 12.39 -3.10 -7.32
CA SER A 158 12.72 -4.48 -7.73
C SER A 158 11.52 -5.22 -8.33
N ILE A 159 10.30 -4.85 -7.98
CA ILE A 159 9.08 -5.55 -8.41
C ILE A 159 8.80 -5.37 -9.92
N PRO A 160 8.69 -4.14 -10.47
CA PRO A 160 8.49 -3.98 -11.91
C PRO A 160 9.67 -4.54 -12.72
N ILE A 161 10.90 -4.47 -12.22
CA ILE A 161 12.09 -5.05 -12.88
C ILE A 161 11.96 -6.57 -12.95
N PHE A 162 11.67 -7.23 -11.82
CA PHE A 162 11.46 -8.67 -11.79
C PHE A 162 10.32 -9.10 -12.70
N HIS A 163 9.21 -8.36 -12.66
CA HIS A 163 8.03 -8.66 -13.47
C HIS A 163 8.34 -8.55 -14.97
N PHE A 164 9.04 -7.51 -15.38
CA PHE A 164 9.46 -7.31 -16.78
C PHE A 164 10.40 -8.42 -17.27
N LEU A 165 11.39 -8.80 -16.46
CA LEU A 165 12.42 -9.77 -16.86
C LEU A 165 11.92 -11.22 -16.86
N TYR A 166 11.10 -11.61 -15.88
CA TYR A 166 10.75 -13.01 -15.64
C TYR A 166 9.30 -13.36 -15.99
N LEU A 167 8.33 -12.51 -15.65
CA LEU A 167 6.93 -12.80 -15.90
C LEU A 167 6.48 -12.37 -17.30
N LYS A 168 7.13 -11.40 -17.90
CA LYS A 168 7.02 -10.97 -19.31
C LYS A 168 5.58 -10.70 -19.77
N ASN A 169 4.71 -10.19 -18.92
CA ASN A 169 3.36 -9.77 -19.26
C ASN A 169 3.17 -8.28 -19.00
N GLU A 170 2.15 -7.66 -19.57
CA GLU A 170 1.93 -6.21 -19.54
C GLU A 170 1.62 -5.64 -18.14
N SER A 171 1.34 -6.49 -17.13
CA SER A 171 1.03 -6.02 -15.78
C SER A 171 2.21 -5.29 -15.10
N TYR A 172 3.44 -5.34 -15.65
CA TYR A 172 4.55 -4.57 -15.10
C TYR A 172 4.31 -3.05 -15.12
N TYR A 173 3.50 -2.54 -16.05
CA TYR A 173 3.10 -1.12 -16.07
C TYR A 173 2.36 -0.71 -14.79
N PHE A 174 1.50 -1.58 -14.27
CA PHE A 174 0.83 -1.36 -13.00
C PHE A 174 1.82 -1.17 -11.84
N PHE A 175 2.84 -2.02 -11.78
CA PHE A 175 3.86 -1.93 -10.73
C PHE A 175 4.78 -0.72 -10.90
N ILE A 176 5.02 -0.25 -12.14
CA ILE A 176 5.72 1.02 -12.40
C ILE A 176 4.91 2.18 -11.82
N ILE A 177 3.59 2.22 -12.03
CA ILE A 177 2.73 3.28 -11.47
C ILE A 177 2.81 3.28 -9.94
N LEU A 178 2.69 2.12 -9.30
CA LEU A 178 2.79 2.02 -7.84
C LEU A 178 4.19 2.40 -7.32
N PHE A 179 5.25 2.02 -8.03
CA PHE A 179 6.62 2.46 -7.71
C PHE A 179 6.76 3.98 -7.76
N ILE A 180 6.28 4.64 -8.82
CA ILE A 180 6.30 6.10 -8.95
C ILE A 180 5.57 6.76 -7.77
N LEU A 181 4.41 6.25 -7.39
CA LEU A 181 3.65 6.74 -6.25
C LEU A 181 4.41 6.54 -4.93
N ILE A 182 5.03 5.38 -4.71
CA ILE A 182 5.87 5.12 -3.53
C ILE A 182 7.07 6.07 -3.51
N PHE A 183 7.76 6.26 -4.63
CA PHE A 183 8.88 7.19 -4.73
C PHE A 183 8.45 8.63 -4.41
N TYR A 184 7.32 9.08 -4.97
CA TYR A 184 6.74 10.39 -4.67
C TYR A 184 6.43 10.57 -3.17
N THR A 185 5.83 9.56 -2.53
CA THR A 185 5.53 9.62 -1.09
C THR A 185 6.77 9.63 -0.21
N HIS A 186 7.92 9.21 -0.74
CA HIS A 186 9.20 9.20 -0.04
C HIS A 186 10.08 10.43 -0.34
N ARG A 187 9.64 11.41 -1.14
CA ARG A 187 10.44 12.57 -1.56
C ARG A 187 11.15 13.31 -0.41
N GLU A 188 10.47 13.50 0.73
CA GLU A 188 11.08 14.14 1.90
C GLU A 188 12.13 13.26 2.60
N ASN A 189 12.02 11.93 2.44
CA ASN A 189 13.05 11.01 2.93
C ASN A 189 14.27 11.05 2.02
N VAL A 190 14.06 11.08 0.71
CA VAL A 190 15.15 11.18 -0.27
C VAL A 190 15.93 12.46 -0.04
N LYS A 191 15.25 13.60 0.12
CA LYS A 191 15.92 14.88 0.47
C LYS A 191 16.82 14.76 1.69
N ARG A 192 16.34 14.08 2.75
CA ARG A 192 17.10 13.87 4.00
C ARG A 192 18.23 12.85 3.89
N LEU A 193 18.26 12.03 2.85
CA LEU A 193 19.35 11.08 2.61
C LEU A 193 20.48 11.72 1.79
N ILE A 194 20.17 12.77 1.01
CA ILE A 194 21.14 13.46 0.14
C ILE A 194 21.83 14.60 0.90
N ASN A 195 21.12 15.26 1.83
CA ASN A 195 21.64 16.33 2.69
C ASN A 195 22.14 15.77 4.03
#